data_9645f5350687c8389f023c002e7294e3
#
_entry.id   9645f5350687c8389f023c002e7294e3
#
_cell.length_a   1.000
_cell.length_b   1.000
_cell.length_c   1.000
_cell.angle_alpha   90.00
_cell.angle_beta   90.00
_cell.angle_gamma   90.00
#
_symmetry.space_group_name_H-M   'P 1'
#
loop_
_entity.id
_entity.type
_entity.pdbx_description
1 polymer ?
#
loop_
_entity_poly.entity_id
_entity_poly.type
_entity_poly.pdbx_seq_one_letter_code
_entity_poly.pdbx_strand_id
1 'polypeptide(L)'
;MDLLLFSDVHGDREACQRLVDRAADVDVVVGAGDFCVARRNLQAPIETLSAIDTPTVLVPGNAETEDELEAQIDAAGWGAAHVLHGGGTTIDGTPFFGLGGGVPVTPFGPWSYDLTEDEARTLLSDCPEGAVLVAHSPPKDAVDRDSKGQSLGSVAVREAIEAHTPRLTVCGHIHGSWGETAEIGPTPVVNAGPEGLIWEASPPATA
;
A
#
# COMPACT_ATOMS: atom_id res chain seq x y z
N MET A 1 1.97 -0.41 -18.31
CA MET A 1 2.68 -0.87 -17.09
C MET A 1 1.72 -1.74 -16.31
N ASP A 2 2.08 -3.00 -16.15
CA ASP A 2 1.27 -3.95 -15.40
C ASP A 2 1.76 -4.01 -13.95
N LEU A 3 0.83 -3.87 -13.01
CA LEU A 3 1.12 -3.84 -11.57
C LEU A 3 0.51 -5.08 -10.91
N LEU A 4 1.25 -5.73 -10.02
CA LEU A 4 0.70 -6.71 -9.08
C LEU A 4 0.46 -6.01 -7.74
N LEU A 5 -0.81 -5.80 -7.39
CA LEU A 5 -1.23 -5.09 -6.17
C LEU A 5 -1.60 -6.09 -5.09
N PHE A 6 -1.13 -5.88 -3.86
CA PHE A 6 -1.52 -6.68 -2.69
C PHE A 6 -1.44 -5.88 -1.39
N SER A 7 -2.08 -6.39 -0.33
CA SER A 7 -2.01 -5.87 1.04
C SER A 7 -2.39 -6.96 2.04
N ASP A 8 -2.19 -6.70 3.32
CA ASP A 8 -2.79 -7.48 4.43
C ASP A 8 -2.52 -8.99 4.34
N VAL A 9 -1.30 -9.39 3.99
CA VAL A 9 -0.92 -10.82 3.97
C VAL A 9 -0.80 -11.42 5.37
N HIS A 10 -0.62 -10.59 6.41
CA HIS A 10 -0.65 -10.98 7.82
C HIS A 10 0.15 -12.26 8.15
N GLY A 11 1.31 -12.45 7.51
CA GLY A 11 2.16 -13.60 7.71
C GLY A 11 1.69 -14.89 7.03
N ASP A 12 0.68 -14.83 6.16
CA ASP A 12 0.23 -15.98 5.36
C ASP A 12 1.28 -16.30 4.29
N ARG A 13 2.03 -17.39 4.53
CA ARG A 13 3.10 -17.83 3.65
C ARG A 13 2.59 -18.32 2.29
N GLU A 14 1.39 -18.89 2.22
CA GLU A 14 0.81 -19.35 0.97
C GLU A 14 0.40 -18.15 0.11
N ALA A 15 -0.16 -17.10 0.71
CA ALA A 15 -0.43 -15.84 0.04
C ALA A 15 0.87 -15.22 -0.50
N CYS A 16 1.91 -15.10 0.34
CA CYS A 16 3.22 -14.60 -0.11
C CYS A 16 3.79 -15.41 -1.28
N GLN A 17 3.72 -16.75 -1.22
CA GLN A 17 4.22 -17.59 -2.31
C GLN A 17 3.45 -17.38 -3.62
N ARG A 18 2.12 -17.25 -3.55
CA ARG A 18 1.31 -16.92 -4.76
C ARG A 18 1.70 -15.59 -5.38
N LEU A 19 2.07 -14.60 -4.57
CA LEU A 19 2.55 -13.30 -5.05
C LEU A 19 3.91 -13.43 -5.73
N VAL A 20 4.84 -14.18 -5.14
CA VAL A 20 6.16 -14.50 -5.74
C VAL A 20 5.99 -15.17 -7.10
N ASP A 21 5.12 -16.17 -7.20
CA ASP A 21 4.89 -16.93 -8.44
C ASP A 21 4.33 -16.06 -9.59
N ARG A 22 3.66 -14.94 -9.25
CA ARG A 22 3.04 -14.01 -10.21
C ARG A 22 3.87 -12.77 -10.51
N ALA A 23 4.86 -12.48 -9.68
CA ALA A 23 5.62 -11.22 -9.77
C ALA A 23 6.46 -11.11 -11.05
N ALA A 24 6.87 -12.23 -11.65
CA ALA A 24 7.65 -12.23 -12.89
C ALA A 24 6.85 -11.82 -14.15
N ASP A 25 5.52 -11.81 -14.05
CA ASP A 25 4.62 -11.50 -15.17
C ASP A 25 4.18 -10.03 -15.22
N VAL A 26 4.74 -9.18 -14.33
CA VAL A 26 4.37 -7.76 -14.20
C VAL A 26 5.60 -6.85 -14.20
N ASP A 27 5.36 -5.56 -14.43
CA ASP A 27 6.44 -4.54 -14.44
C ASP A 27 6.84 -4.08 -13.03
N VAL A 28 5.85 -3.97 -12.11
CA VAL A 28 6.07 -3.52 -10.72
C VAL A 28 5.14 -4.28 -9.77
N VAL A 29 5.63 -4.61 -8.60
CA VAL A 29 4.84 -5.14 -7.48
C VAL A 29 4.57 -4.03 -6.48
N VAL A 30 3.35 -3.94 -5.95
CA VAL A 30 2.93 -2.90 -4.99
C VAL A 30 2.29 -3.56 -3.77
N GLY A 31 2.92 -3.42 -2.62
CA GLY A 31 2.42 -3.94 -1.34
C GLY A 31 1.97 -2.81 -0.40
N ALA A 32 0.68 -2.77 -0.10
CA ALA A 32 0.07 -1.71 0.70
C ALA A 32 -0.03 -2.04 2.21
N GLY A 33 0.98 -2.72 2.78
CA GLY A 33 1.16 -2.88 4.22
C GLY A 33 0.50 -4.10 4.85
N ASP A 34 0.68 -4.22 6.17
CA ASP A 34 0.23 -5.33 7.02
C ASP A 34 0.81 -6.69 6.59
N PHE A 35 2.17 -6.73 6.55
CA PHE A 35 2.89 -7.97 6.24
C PHE A 35 2.89 -8.94 7.41
N CYS A 36 2.81 -8.47 8.65
CA CYS A 36 2.76 -9.28 9.85
C CYS A 36 1.47 -9.13 10.66
N VAL A 37 1.42 -9.70 11.86
CA VAL A 37 0.28 -9.58 12.77
C VAL A 37 0.73 -8.89 14.06
N ALA A 38 0.22 -7.69 14.34
CA ALA A 38 0.46 -6.99 15.59
C ALA A 38 1.95 -6.96 16.00
N ARG A 39 2.83 -6.56 15.06
CA ARG A 39 4.30 -6.45 15.20
C ARG A 39 5.01 -7.78 15.49
N ARG A 40 4.42 -8.90 15.06
CA ARG A 40 4.99 -10.23 15.31
C ARG A 40 5.30 -10.95 14.02
N ASN A 41 6.50 -11.57 13.97
CA ASN A 41 6.92 -12.46 12.89
C ASN A 41 6.95 -11.79 11.50
N LEU A 42 7.39 -10.53 11.41
CA LEU A 42 7.58 -9.82 10.13
C LEU A 42 8.65 -10.49 9.25
N GLN A 43 9.63 -11.15 9.85
CA GLN A 43 10.72 -11.84 9.16
C GLN A 43 10.21 -12.85 8.11
N ALA A 44 9.28 -13.72 8.48
CA ALA A 44 8.87 -14.84 7.63
C ALA A 44 8.17 -14.43 6.31
N PRO A 45 7.20 -13.48 6.29
CA PRO A 45 6.65 -12.98 5.03
C PRO A 45 7.68 -12.22 4.19
N ILE A 46 8.56 -11.41 4.81
CA ILE A 46 9.59 -10.66 4.08
C ILE A 46 10.63 -11.62 3.47
N GLU A 47 11.09 -12.65 4.19
CA GLU A 47 11.98 -13.69 3.62
C GLU A 47 11.32 -14.42 2.42
N THR A 48 10.01 -14.66 2.45
CA THR A 48 9.32 -15.29 1.32
C THR A 48 9.21 -14.32 0.14
N LEU A 49 8.77 -13.09 0.38
CA LEU A 49 8.59 -12.06 -0.65
C LEU A 49 9.92 -11.57 -1.25
N SER A 50 11.05 -11.71 -0.53
CA SER A 50 12.38 -11.31 -1.04
C SER A 50 12.87 -12.13 -2.23
N ALA A 51 12.18 -13.22 -2.59
CA ALA A 51 12.40 -13.94 -3.84
C ALA A 51 11.86 -13.18 -5.09
N ILE A 52 11.18 -12.05 -4.91
CA ILE A 52 10.71 -11.19 -6.00
C ILE A 52 11.87 -10.31 -6.49
N ASP A 53 12.29 -10.52 -7.74
CA ASP A 53 13.32 -9.70 -8.43
C ASP A 53 12.71 -8.49 -9.16
N THR A 54 11.39 -8.49 -9.40
CA THR A 54 10.65 -7.38 -10.02
C THR A 54 10.68 -6.15 -9.10
N PRO A 55 10.91 -4.92 -9.61
CA PRO A 55 10.84 -3.71 -8.82
C PRO A 55 9.60 -3.68 -7.94
N THR A 56 9.77 -3.48 -6.64
CA THR A 56 8.69 -3.59 -5.66
C THR A 56 8.59 -2.34 -4.80
N VAL A 57 7.40 -1.77 -4.69
CA VAL A 57 7.09 -0.63 -3.83
C VAL A 57 6.26 -1.12 -2.64
N LEU A 58 6.71 -0.80 -1.44
CA LEU A 58 6.07 -1.20 -0.19
C LEU A 58 5.80 0.02 0.69
N VAL A 59 4.69 0.00 1.41
CA VAL A 59 4.46 0.88 2.56
C VAL A 59 4.26 0.02 3.80
N PRO A 60 4.66 0.46 5.01
CA PRO A 60 4.30 -0.25 6.23
C PRO A 60 2.78 -0.19 6.45
N GLY A 61 2.20 -1.23 7.04
CA GLY A 61 0.84 -1.20 7.53
C GLY A 61 0.74 -0.63 8.94
N ASN A 62 -0.35 -0.89 9.64
CA ASN A 62 -0.41 -0.60 11.07
C ASN A 62 0.15 -1.75 11.93
N ALA A 63 0.39 -2.92 11.34
CA ALA A 63 0.95 -4.08 12.03
C ALA A 63 2.50 -4.08 12.10
N GLU A 64 3.18 -3.18 11.42
CA GLU A 64 4.64 -2.96 11.47
C GLU A 64 4.96 -1.47 11.27
N THR A 65 6.13 -1.01 11.73
CA THR A 65 6.62 0.34 11.44
C THR A 65 7.51 0.37 10.20
N GLU A 66 7.78 1.58 9.68
CA GLU A 66 8.74 1.80 8.60
C GLU A 66 10.11 1.22 8.97
N ASP A 67 10.69 1.59 10.13
CA ASP A 67 11.99 1.11 10.60
C ASP A 67 12.04 -0.43 10.70
N GLU A 68 10.96 -1.07 11.16
CA GLU A 68 10.88 -2.53 11.26
C GLU A 68 10.84 -3.19 9.88
N LEU A 69 10.10 -2.62 8.95
CA LEU A 69 9.99 -3.12 7.58
C LEU A 69 11.34 -3.00 6.85
N GLU A 70 11.97 -1.82 6.90
CA GLU A 70 13.30 -1.59 6.31
C GLU A 70 14.34 -2.54 6.88
N ALA A 71 14.39 -2.70 8.21
CA ALA A 71 15.34 -3.61 8.85
C ALA A 71 15.18 -5.07 8.40
N GLN A 72 13.95 -5.54 8.15
CA GLN A 72 13.71 -6.90 7.66
C GLN A 72 14.04 -7.04 6.17
N ILE A 73 13.80 -6.03 5.34
CA ILE A 73 14.18 -5.99 3.92
C ILE A 73 15.70 -6.04 3.79
N ASP A 74 16.42 -5.23 4.58
CA ASP A 74 17.88 -5.24 4.61
C ASP A 74 18.43 -6.60 5.05
N ALA A 75 17.86 -7.18 6.10
CA ALA A 75 18.26 -8.50 6.61
C ALA A 75 18.02 -9.63 5.59
N ALA A 76 16.96 -9.52 4.80
CA ALA A 76 16.64 -10.47 3.72
C ALA A 76 17.48 -10.22 2.44
N GLY A 77 18.15 -9.07 2.34
CA GLY A 77 18.89 -8.68 1.14
C GLY A 77 17.99 -8.41 -0.07
N TRP A 78 16.76 -7.94 0.15
CA TRP A 78 15.78 -7.72 -0.92
C TRP A 78 16.03 -6.40 -1.66
N GLY A 79 16.97 -6.43 -2.59
CA GLY A 79 17.44 -5.24 -3.33
C GLY A 79 16.43 -4.65 -4.32
N ALA A 80 15.34 -5.36 -4.65
CA ALA A 80 14.28 -4.86 -5.54
C ALA A 80 13.19 -4.06 -4.81
N ALA A 81 13.18 -4.05 -3.46
CA ALA A 81 12.17 -3.40 -2.65
C ALA A 81 12.51 -1.94 -2.32
N HIS A 82 11.50 -1.08 -2.41
CA HIS A 82 11.53 0.34 -2.02
C HIS A 82 10.45 0.56 -0.96
N VAL A 83 10.84 0.87 0.27
CA VAL A 83 9.90 1.27 1.33
C VAL A 83 9.62 2.75 1.23
N LEU A 84 8.34 3.13 1.26
CA LEU A 84 7.91 4.52 1.14
C LEU A 84 6.99 4.91 2.32
N HIS A 85 7.29 6.06 2.95
CA HIS A 85 6.44 6.66 3.98
C HIS A 85 6.64 8.18 4.02
N GLY A 86 5.69 8.96 3.50
CA GLY A 86 5.81 10.41 3.30
C GLY A 86 6.85 10.78 2.23
N GLY A 87 7.16 9.84 1.33
CA GLY A 87 8.15 10.02 0.28
C GLY A 87 7.83 9.19 -0.96
N GLY A 88 8.67 9.28 -1.98
CA GLY A 88 8.43 8.61 -3.25
C GLY A 88 9.67 8.11 -3.96
N THR A 89 9.45 7.32 -5.01
CA THR A 89 10.45 6.83 -5.95
C THR A 89 9.91 6.91 -7.38
N THR A 90 10.77 6.71 -8.37
CA THR A 90 10.36 6.65 -9.79
C THR A 90 10.84 5.33 -10.38
N ILE A 91 9.93 4.56 -10.94
CA ILE A 91 10.21 3.29 -11.64
C ILE A 91 9.71 3.44 -13.07
N ASP A 92 10.58 3.23 -14.05
CA ASP A 92 10.30 3.34 -15.49
C ASP A 92 9.54 4.64 -15.86
N GLY A 93 9.95 5.76 -15.26
CA GLY A 93 9.36 7.07 -15.50
C GLY A 93 8.01 7.31 -14.82
N THR A 94 7.48 6.34 -14.07
CA THR A 94 6.26 6.48 -13.27
C THR A 94 6.61 6.82 -11.82
N PRO A 95 6.11 7.96 -11.28
CA PRO A 95 6.28 8.28 -9.87
C PRO A 95 5.37 7.42 -9.00
N PHE A 96 5.93 6.90 -7.91
CA PHE A 96 5.22 6.23 -6.81
C PHE A 96 5.41 7.07 -5.54
N PHE A 97 4.37 7.18 -4.74
CA PHE A 97 4.41 7.89 -3.46
C PHE A 97 3.72 7.06 -2.39
N GLY A 98 4.28 7.02 -1.16
CA GLY A 98 3.81 6.10 -0.13
C GLY A 98 3.38 6.77 1.17
N LEU A 99 2.32 6.25 1.80
CA LEU A 99 1.91 6.54 3.17
C LEU A 99 1.58 5.25 3.90
N GLY A 100 2.39 4.87 4.88
CA GLY A 100 2.11 3.75 5.76
C GLY A 100 1.28 4.12 6.98
N GLY A 101 0.95 3.10 7.78
CA GLY A 101 0.24 3.25 9.05
C GLY A 101 -1.28 3.29 8.96
N GLY A 102 -1.94 3.05 10.09
CA GLY A 102 -3.38 3.23 10.25
C GLY A 102 -3.76 4.70 10.34
N VAL A 103 -4.70 5.16 9.51
CA VAL A 103 -5.23 6.54 9.51
C VAL A 103 -6.75 6.48 9.39
N PRO A 104 -7.49 7.14 10.30
CA PRO A 104 -7.07 7.78 11.56
C PRO A 104 -6.60 6.77 12.60
N VAL A 105 -6.09 7.27 13.73
CA VAL A 105 -5.67 6.44 14.88
C VAL A 105 -6.70 5.36 15.19
N THR A 106 -6.25 4.10 15.18
CA THR A 106 -7.11 2.94 15.38
C THR A 106 -7.40 2.64 16.86
N PRO A 107 -8.46 1.88 17.19
CA PRO A 107 -8.73 1.47 18.56
C PRO A 107 -7.85 0.30 19.05
N PHE A 108 -6.86 -0.15 18.27
CA PHE A 108 -6.07 -1.36 18.57
C PHE A 108 -5.04 -1.18 19.68
N GLY A 109 -4.71 0.06 20.05
CA GLY A 109 -3.81 0.36 21.14
C GLY A 109 -2.33 0.45 20.73
N PRO A 110 -1.38 0.40 21.68
CA PRO A 110 0.01 0.85 21.49
C PRO A 110 0.86 0.03 20.50
N TRP A 111 0.41 -1.14 20.09
CA TRP A 111 1.13 -1.92 19.09
C TRP A 111 0.85 -1.44 17.66
N SER A 112 -0.30 -0.79 17.45
CA SER A 112 -0.68 -0.29 16.13
C SER A 112 0.16 0.94 15.77
N TYR A 113 0.71 0.94 14.57
CA TYR A 113 1.43 2.07 13.99
C TYR A 113 0.43 2.98 13.32
N ASP A 114 -0.05 3.97 14.06
CA ASP A 114 -1.13 4.84 13.63
C ASP A 114 -0.67 6.28 13.48
N LEU A 115 -1.31 7.00 12.56
CA LEU A 115 -1.15 8.44 12.36
C LEU A 115 -2.48 9.15 12.61
N THR A 116 -2.38 10.38 13.09
CA THR A 116 -3.50 11.31 13.04
C THR A 116 -3.75 11.80 11.61
N GLU A 117 -4.94 12.30 11.33
CA GLU A 117 -5.25 12.89 10.01
C GLU A 117 -4.31 14.07 9.68
N ASP A 118 -3.87 14.86 10.67
CA ASP A 118 -2.98 16.00 10.46
C ASP A 118 -1.54 15.56 10.14
N GLU A 119 -1.03 14.50 10.76
CA GLU A 119 0.25 13.88 10.41
C GLU A 119 0.19 13.32 8.99
N ALA A 120 -0.88 12.61 8.64
CA ALA A 120 -1.09 12.08 7.30
C ALA A 120 -1.14 13.18 6.23
N ARG A 121 -1.84 14.31 6.49
CA ARG A 121 -1.85 15.48 5.58
C ARG A 121 -0.46 16.03 5.36
N THR A 122 0.33 16.13 6.42
CA THR A 122 1.71 16.62 6.34
C THR A 122 2.56 15.73 5.47
N LEU A 123 2.51 14.41 5.67
CA LEU A 123 3.29 13.44 4.89
C LEU A 123 2.84 13.36 3.42
N LEU A 124 1.55 13.57 3.14
CA LEU A 124 0.99 13.52 1.78
C LEU A 124 1.17 14.82 0.98
N SER A 125 1.60 15.91 1.62
CA SER A 125 1.67 17.25 0.98
C SER A 125 2.57 17.30 -0.26
N ASP A 126 3.60 16.47 -0.31
CA ASP A 126 4.58 16.41 -1.39
C ASP A 126 4.28 15.33 -2.44
N CYS A 127 3.08 14.72 -2.39
CA CYS A 127 2.67 13.70 -3.36
C CYS A 127 2.63 14.31 -4.77
N PRO A 128 3.40 13.77 -5.75
CA PRO A 128 3.39 14.33 -7.10
C PRO A 128 2.05 14.10 -7.81
N GLU A 129 1.61 15.07 -8.61
CA GLU A 129 0.47 14.91 -9.51
C GLU A 129 0.68 13.69 -10.43
N GLY A 130 -0.35 12.88 -10.62
CA GLY A 130 -0.32 11.71 -11.48
C GLY A 130 0.58 10.54 -10.99
N ALA A 131 1.02 10.55 -9.74
CA ALA A 131 1.73 9.42 -9.14
C ALA A 131 0.82 8.19 -8.97
N VAL A 132 1.41 7.02 -8.77
CA VAL A 132 0.73 5.90 -8.10
C VAL A 132 0.86 6.16 -6.59
N LEU A 133 -0.25 6.47 -5.93
CA LEU A 133 -0.30 6.63 -4.48
C LEU A 133 -0.54 5.28 -3.82
N VAL A 134 0.35 4.88 -2.94
CA VAL A 134 0.22 3.67 -2.12
C VAL A 134 -0.03 4.10 -0.68
N ALA A 135 -1.24 3.91 -0.18
CA ALA A 135 -1.60 4.27 1.19
C ALA A 135 -2.17 3.05 1.91
N HIS A 136 -1.60 2.66 3.08
CA HIS A 136 -2.15 1.50 3.78
C HIS A 136 -3.63 1.68 4.10
N SER A 137 -4.02 2.80 4.70
CA SER A 137 -5.43 3.10 4.97
C SER A 137 -6.15 3.61 3.72
N PRO A 138 -7.39 3.13 3.45
CA PRO A 138 -8.19 3.60 2.33
C PRO A 138 -8.67 5.04 2.53
N PRO A 139 -9.01 5.75 1.44
CA PRO A 139 -9.66 7.06 1.53
C PRO A 139 -11.08 6.94 2.08
N LYS A 140 -11.52 7.96 2.80
CA LYS A 140 -12.88 8.05 3.35
C LYS A 140 -13.95 7.88 2.28
N ASP A 141 -14.94 7.03 2.55
CA ASP A 141 -16.10 6.74 1.70
C ASP A 141 -15.76 6.10 0.33
N ALA A 142 -14.58 5.48 0.20
CA ALA A 142 -14.23 4.69 -0.98
C ALA A 142 -13.42 3.45 -0.57
N VAL A 143 -13.91 2.26 -0.87
CA VAL A 143 -13.32 0.94 -0.57
C VAL A 143 -12.91 0.78 0.91
N ASP A 144 -13.66 1.40 1.83
CA ASP A 144 -13.33 1.58 3.24
C ASP A 144 -14.38 1.01 4.21
N ARG A 145 -15.27 0.14 3.72
CA ARG A 145 -16.35 -0.39 4.55
C ARG A 145 -15.94 -1.67 5.27
N ASP A 146 -16.16 -1.67 6.57
CA ASP A 146 -16.01 -2.87 7.38
C ASP A 146 -17.17 -3.88 7.11
N SER A 147 -17.10 -5.05 7.74
CA SER A 147 -18.14 -6.10 7.63
C SER A 147 -19.55 -5.68 8.10
N LYS A 148 -19.66 -4.52 8.76
CA LYS A 148 -20.93 -3.93 9.22
C LYS A 148 -21.40 -2.78 8.30
N GLY A 149 -20.63 -2.50 7.23
CA GLY A 149 -20.89 -1.39 6.31
C GLY A 149 -20.49 -0.01 6.83
N GLN A 150 -19.73 0.08 7.92
CA GLN A 150 -19.23 1.33 8.47
C GLN A 150 -18.01 1.79 7.68
N SER A 151 -18.02 3.05 7.23
CA SER A 151 -16.88 3.71 6.58
C SER A 151 -15.82 4.07 7.62
N LEU A 152 -14.59 3.55 7.46
CA LEU A 152 -13.47 3.69 8.40
C LEU A 152 -12.24 4.37 7.79
N GLY A 153 -12.30 4.77 6.53
CA GLY A 153 -11.17 5.36 5.81
C GLY A 153 -10.77 6.76 6.26
N SER A 154 -9.62 7.20 5.78
CA SER A 154 -8.97 8.47 6.10
C SER A 154 -9.49 9.63 5.27
N VAL A 155 -9.78 10.74 5.94
CA VAL A 155 -10.11 12.03 5.30
C VAL A 155 -8.87 12.61 4.62
N ALA A 156 -7.70 12.53 5.25
CA ALA A 156 -6.45 13.05 4.68
C ALA A 156 -6.05 12.35 3.38
N VAL A 157 -6.21 11.02 3.32
CA VAL A 157 -5.94 10.26 2.08
C VAL A 157 -6.92 10.67 0.98
N ARG A 158 -8.20 10.86 1.29
CA ARG A 158 -9.18 11.35 0.32
C ARG A 158 -8.85 12.74 -0.20
N GLU A 159 -8.54 13.68 0.70
CA GLU A 159 -8.14 15.05 0.36
C GLU A 159 -6.88 15.06 -0.54
N ALA A 160 -5.90 14.21 -0.26
CA ALA A 160 -4.70 14.08 -1.09
C ALA A 160 -5.02 13.58 -2.50
N ILE A 161 -5.93 12.59 -2.64
CA ILE A 161 -6.38 12.11 -3.95
C ILE A 161 -7.07 13.24 -4.72
N GLU A 162 -7.94 14.00 -4.08
CA GLU A 162 -8.67 15.11 -4.70
C GLU A 162 -7.72 16.26 -5.12
N ALA A 163 -6.67 16.50 -4.34
CA ALA A 163 -5.71 17.58 -4.59
C ALA A 163 -4.64 17.22 -5.65
N HIS A 164 -4.07 16.01 -5.60
CA HIS A 164 -2.94 15.58 -6.41
C HIS A 164 -3.32 14.72 -7.61
N THR A 165 -4.58 14.30 -7.71
CA THR A 165 -5.10 13.47 -8.82
C THR A 165 -4.15 12.32 -9.22
N PRO A 166 -3.80 11.40 -8.28
CA PRO A 166 -2.97 10.25 -8.63
C PRO A 166 -3.60 9.46 -9.78
N ARG A 167 -2.78 8.81 -10.62
CA ARG A 167 -3.30 7.94 -11.69
C ARG A 167 -3.92 6.65 -11.16
N LEU A 168 -3.54 6.27 -9.94
CA LEU A 168 -4.04 5.11 -9.20
C LEU A 168 -3.79 5.33 -7.72
N THR A 169 -4.72 4.92 -6.87
CA THR A 169 -4.49 4.75 -5.43
C THR A 169 -4.68 3.29 -5.05
N VAL A 170 -3.67 2.72 -4.38
CA VAL A 170 -3.68 1.34 -3.86
C VAL A 170 -3.72 1.39 -2.34
N CYS A 171 -4.63 0.64 -1.74
CA CYS A 171 -4.76 0.56 -0.28
C CYS A 171 -5.09 -0.86 0.19
N GLY A 172 -5.21 -1.03 1.52
CA GLY A 172 -5.59 -2.24 2.22
C GLY A 172 -6.39 -1.94 3.49
N HIS A 173 -5.93 -2.48 4.64
CA HIS A 173 -6.38 -2.21 6.01
C HIS A 173 -7.84 -2.60 6.32
N ILE A 174 -8.79 -2.23 5.51
CA ILE A 174 -10.22 -2.53 5.75
C ILE A 174 -10.60 -3.80 5.03
N HIS A 175 -10.50 -4.92 5.74
CA HIS A 175 -10.69 -6.27 5.19
C HIS A 175 -12.07 -6.50 4.57
N GLY A 176 -13.11 -5.77 5.03
CA GLY A 176 -14.46 -5.87 4.47
C GLY A 176 -14.55 -5.42 3.01
N SER A 177 -13.56 -4.67 2.53
CA SER A 177 -13.50 -4.11 1.17
C SER A 177 -12.37 -4.69 0.31
N TRP A 178 -11.73 -5.80 0.69
CA TRP A 178 -10.69 -6.44 -0.14
C TRP A 178 -11.21 -6.78 -1.54
N GLY A 179 -10.43 -6.41 -2.55
CA GLY A 179 -10.76 -6.59 -3.96
C GLY A 179 -11.77 -5.59 -4.52
N GLU A 180 -12.27 -4.67 -3.71
CA GLU A 180 -13.18 -3.61 -4.17
C GLU A 180 -12.41 -2.51 -4.88
N THR A 181 -13.11 -1.86 -5.84
CA THR A 181 -12.63 -0.70 -6.57
C THR A 181 -13.65 0.43 -6.50
N ALA A 182 -13.16 1.67 -6.51
CA ALA A 182 -13.97 2.88 -6.58
C ALA A 182 -13.25 3.95 -7.42
N GLU A 183 -13.89 5.09 -7.62
CA GLU A 183 -13.29 6.27 -8.25
C GLU A 183 -13.46 7.49 -7.36
N ILE A 184 -12.42 8.32 -7.24
CA ILE A 184 -12.47 9.67 -6.64
C ILE A 184 -12.01 10.64 -7.72
N GLY A 185 -12.95 11.41 -8.28
CA GLY A 185 -12.68 12.20 -9.48
C GLY A 185 -12.20 11.30 -10.62
N PRO A 186 -11.05 11.58 -11.26
CA PRO A 186 -10.48 10.73 -12.30
C PRO A 186 -9.62 9.57 -11.76
N THR A 187 -9.40 9.50 -10.44
CA THR A 187 -8.47 8.56 -9.82
C THR A 187 -9.17 7.25 -9.47
N PRO A 188 -8.78 6.11 -10.04
CA PRO A 188 -9.20 4.80 -9.56
C PRO A 188 -8.56 4.51 -8.20
N VAL A 189 -9.34 3.90 -7.31
CA VAL A 189 -8.93 3.47 -5.96
C VAL A 189 -9.18 1.98 -5.81
N VAL A 190 -8.18 1.25 -5.34
CA VAL A 190 -8.23 -0.22 -5.20
C VAL A 190 -7.85 -0.62 -3.79
N ASN A 191 -8.72 -1.33 -3.08
CA ASN A 191 -8.34 -2.06 -1.87
C ASN A 191 -7.86 -3.46 -2.29
N ALA A 192 -6.54 -3.68 -2.24
CA ALA A 192 -5.93 -4.81 -2.93
C ALA A 192 -6.21 -6.18 -2.26
N GLY A 193 -6.09 -6.25 -0.93
CA GLY A 193 -6.18 -7.51 -0.19
C GLY A 193 -5.04 -8.49 -0.47
N PRO A 194 -5.05 -9.71 0.16
CA PRO A 194 -3.91 -10.63 0.16
C PRO A 194 -3.79 -11.52 -1.08
N GLU A 195 -4.82 -11.60 -1.93
CA GLU A 195 -4.85 -12.55 -3.07
C GLU A 195 -4.02 -12.08 -4.27
N GLY A 196 -3.62 -10.82 -4.30
CA GLY A 196 -2.94 -10.19 -5.43
C GLY A 196 -3.89 -9.90 -6.61
N LEU A 197 -3.89 -8.67 -7.08
CA LEU A 197 -4.70 -8.18 -8.21
C LEU A 197 -3.78 -7.61 -9.28
N ILE A 198 -3.96 -8.02 -10.54
CA ILE A 198 -3.25 -7.42 -11.65
C ILE A 198 -4.02 -6.17 -12.10
N TRP A 199 -3.29 -5.07 -12.22
CA TRP A 199 -3.80 -3.78 -12.66
C TRP A 199 -2.99 -3.24 -13.83
N GLU A 200 -3.64 -2.98 -14.94
CA GLU A 200 -3.03 -2.32 -16.09
C GLU A 200 -3.11 -0.79 -15.89
N ALA A 201 -1.99 -0.19 -15.46
CA ALA A 201 -1.89 1.25 -15.33
C ALA A 201 -1.73 1.88 -16.73
N SER A 202 -2.70 2.70 -17.12
CA SER A 202 -2.64 3.46 -18.38
C SER A 202 -1.36 4.31 -18.45
N PRO A 203 -0.72 4.47 -19.62
CA PRO A 203 0.41 5.37 -19.76
C PRO A 203 0.01 6.80 -19.39
N PRO A 204 0.97 7.65 -18.94
CA PRO A 204 0.67 9.05 -18.68
C PRO A 204 0.05 9.68 -19.92
N ALA A 205 -0.99 10.51 -19.72
CA ALA A 205 -1.52 11.32 -20.80
C ALA A 205 -0.35 12.12 -21.41
N THR A 206 -0.05 11.87 -22.68
CA THR A 206 0.96 12.67 -23.39
C THR A 206 0.44 14.10 -23.48
N ALA A 207 1.19 15.02 -22.84
CA ALA A 207 0.92 16.46 -22.88
C ALA A 207 1.08 17.04 -24.30
#